data_de820a6b6be9709f7c78c885d3eca907
#
_entry.id   de820a6b6be9709f7c78c885d3eca907
#
_cell.length_a   1.000
_cell.length_b   1.000
_cell.length_c   1.000
_cell.angle_alpha   90.00
_cell.angle_beta   90.00
_cell.angle_gamma   90.00
#
_symmetry.space_group_name_H-M   'P 1'
#
loop_
_entity.id
_entity.type
_entity.pdbx_description
1 polymer ?
#
loop_
_entity_poly.entity_id
_entity_poly.type
_entity_poly.pdbx_seq_one_letter_code
_entity_poly.pdbx_strand_id
1 'polypeptide(L)'
;MMLTMLLLTTLLALVACGEKEVIEKDEVRPIKAMKVGDREPFGGRWFPGRATATQEANLSFRVPGTVYRLPLEIGSKVGKGDLLARLDPKDYQVALNSARAELSKARAGLELAEAEYERVARVFEKDPGAVSKSMVDARKAQLDTARAQVIRAEAAVESAKDNLSYTYLKSPYAGEVVEQFV
;
A
#
# COMPACT_ATOMS: atom_id res chain seq x y z
N MET A 1 -86.49 6.08 -93.17
CA MET A 1 -86.63 5.62 -91.80
C MET A 1 -85.78 4.40 -91.42
N MET A 2 -85.45 3.47 -92.32
CA MET A 2 -84.66 2.29 -92.02
C MET A 2 -83.13 2.62 -91.92
N LEU A 3 -82.61 3.60 -92.69
CA LEU A 3 -81.18 3.96 -92.73
C LEU A 3 -80.76 4.70 -91.47
N THR A 4 -81.65 5.47 -90.84
CA THR A 4 -81.40 6.20 -89.61
C THR A 4 -81.34 5.31 -88.33
N MET A 5 -82.12 4.22 -88.40
CA MET A 5 -82.19 3.25 -87.33
C MET A 5 -80.94 2.35 -87.30
N LEU A 6 -80.34 2.07 -88.52
CA LEU A 6 -79.10 1.30 -88.68
C LEU A 6 -77.91 2.08 -88.20
N LEU A 7 -77.91 3.40 -88.38
CA LEU A 7 -76.82 4.27 -87.99
C LEU A 7 -76.80 4.46 -86.45
N LEU A 8 -77.97 4.42 -85.82
CA LEU A 8 -78.11 4.56 -84.38
C LEU A 8 -77.66 3.29 -83.64
N THR A 9 -77.87 2.11 -84.25
CA THR A 9 -77.45 0.83 -83.65
C THR A 9 -75.96 0.62 -83.76
N THR A 10 -75.31 1.13 -84.85
CA THR A 10 -73.81 1.06 -84.96
C THR A 10 -73.12 2.04 -84.00
N LEU A 11 -73.73 3.18 -83.72
CA LEU A 11 -73.16 4.15 -82.78
C LEU A 11 -73.25 3.65 -81.35
N LEU A 12 -74.24 2.83 -80.99
CA LEU A 12 -74.39 2.28 -79.61
C LEU A 12 -73.45 1.13 -79.35
N ALA A 13 -72.89 0.44 -80.38
CA ALA A 13 -71.99 -0.65 -80.25
C ALA A 13 -70.50 -0.18 -79.99
N LEU A 14 -70.21 1.08 -80.30
CA LEU A 14 -68.82 1.65 -80.12
C LEU A 14 -68.56 2.19 -78.71
N VAL A 15 -69.60 2.26 -77.86
CA VAL A 15 -69.40 2.79 -76.45
C VAL A 15 -69.21 1.67 -75.44
N ALA A 16 -69.27 0.39 -75.84
CA ALA A 16 -69.19 -0.75 -74.90
C ALA A 16 -67.78 -1.32 -74.65
N CYS A 17 -66.75 -0.74 -75.21
CA CYS A 17 -65.36 -1.13 -74.86
C CYS A 17 -64.73 -0.13 -73.90
N GLY A 18 -65.28 -0.06 -72.64
CA GLY A 18 -64.56 0.50 -71.51
C GLY A 18 -63.56 -0.54 -70.96
N GLU A 19 -62.33 -0.32 -71.25
CA GLU A 19 -61.25 -1.09 -70.72
C GLU A 19 -61.23 -0.92 -69.17
N LYS A 20 -61.54 -1.99 -68.45
CA LYS A 20 -61.36 -2.02 -67.01
C LYS A 20 -59.88 -2.06 -66.78
N GLU A 21 -59.32 -0.95 -66.35
CA GLU A 21 -57.98 -0.94 -65.72
C GLU A 21 -58.09 -1.89 -64.51
N VAL A 22 -57.51 -3.06 -64.64
CA VAL A 22 -57.27 -3.96 -63.54
C VAL A 22 -56.16 -3.31 -62.76
N ILE A 23 -56.51 -2.55 -61.74
CA ILE A 23 -55.59 -2.15 -60.68
C ILE A 23 -55.12 -3.46 -60.04
N GLU A 24 -53.94 -3.93 -60.48
CA GLU A 24 -53.27 -5.02 -59.88
C GLU A 24 -52.95 -4.55 -58.43
N LYS A 25 -53.81 -4.96 -57.55
CA LYS A 25 -53.63 -4.72 -56.11
C LYS A 25 -52.40 -5.52 -55.68
N ASP A 26 -51.32 -4.81 -55.58
CA ASP A 26 -50.06 -5.38 -55.06
C ASP A 26 -50.39 -6.12 -53.74
N GLU A 27 -50.40 -7.45 -53.79
CA GLU A 27 -50.60 -8.29 -52.62
C GLU A 27 -49.39 -8.14 -51.73
N VAL A 28 -49.45 -7.13 -50.86
CA VAL A 28 -48.47 -6.94 -49.80
C VAL A 28 -48.51 -8.18 -48.90
N ARG A 29 -47.63 -9.12 -49.19
CA ARG A 29 -47.51 -10.30 -48.33
C ARG A 29 -47.08 -9.82 -46.94
N PRO A 30 -47.88 -10.05 -45.88
CA PRO A 30 -47.47 -9.66 -44.54
C PRO A 30 -46.28 -10.46 -44.10
N ILE A 31 -45.11 -9.84 -44.08
CA ILE A 31 -43.92 -10.41 -43.44
C ILE A 31 -44.04 -10.21 -41.93
N LYS A 32 -43.92 -11.29 -41.17
CA LYS A 32 -43.78 -11.21 -39.73
C LYS A 32 -42.46 -10.52 -39.43
N ALA A 33 -42.44 -9.20 -39.36
CA ALA A 33 -41.32 -8.45 -38.88
C ALA A 33 -41.39 -8.37 -37.34
N MET A 34 -40.43 -8.90 -36.68
CA MET A 34 -40.25 -8.73 -35.25
C MET A 34 -39.33 -7.52 -35.06
N LYS A 35 -39.82 -6.52 -34.35
CA LYS A 35 -39.07 -5.33 -34.04
C LYS A 35 -37.88 -5.73 -33.14
N VAL A 36 -36.70 -5.77 -33.70
CA VAL A 36 -35.45 -6.05 -32.97
C VAL A 36 -34.99 -4.71 -32.36
N GLY A 37 -35.69 -4.23 -31.39
CA GLY A 37 -35.37 -2.89 -30.95
C GLY A 37 -35.46 -2.60 -29.46
N ASP A 38 -36.16 -3.41 -28.72
CA ASP A 38 -36.36 -3.15 -27.30
C ASP A 38 -36.02 -4.36 -26.42
N ARG A 39 -35.04 -5.12 -26.82
CA ARG A 39 -34.32 -5.91 -25.83
C ARG A 39 -33.41 -4.92 -25.11
N GLU A 40 -33.70 -4.68 -23.85
CA GLU A 40 -32.67 -4.16 -22.97
C GLU A 40 -31.35 -4.87 -23.30
N PRO A 41 -30.27 -4.12 -23.64
CA PRO A 41 -29.04 -4.74 -24.01
C PRO A 41 -28.59 -5.58 -22.83
N PHE A 42 -28.74 -6.87 -23.01
CA PHE A 42 -28.34 -7.87 -22.04
C PHE A 42 -29.13 -7.77 -20.72
N GLY A 43 -30.20 -8.51 -20.60
CA GLY A 43 -30.68 -8.94 -19.29
C GLY A 43 -29.45 -9.35 -18.50
N GLY A 44 -29.11 -8.57 -17.46
CA GLY A 44 -27.80 -8.59 -16.82
C GLY A 44 -27.36 -10.02 -16.52
N ARG A 45 -26.37 -10.51 -17.23
CA ARG A 45 -25.72 -11.78 -16.86
C ARG A 45 -24.99 -11.53 -15.56
N TRP A 46 -25.56 -11.99 -14.48
CA TRP A 46 -24.92 -11.99 -13.20
C TRP A 46 -23.81 -13.05 -13.19
N PHE A 47 -22.57 -12.58 -13.08
CA PHE A 47 -21.46 -13.45 -12.88
C PHE A 47 -21.11 -13.38 -11.39
N PRO A 48 -21.00 -14.55 -10.71
CA PRO A 48 -20.50 -14.54 -9.35
C PRO A 48 -19.04 -14.03 -9.37
N GLY A 49 -18.80 -12.96 -8.67
CA GLY A 49 -17.47 -12.36 -8.50
C GLY A 49 -17.15 -12.26 -7.01
N ARG A 50 -15.87 -12.34 -6.67
CA ARG A 50 -15.37 -12.08 -5.33
C ARG A 50 -14.54 -10.79 -5.38
N ALA A 51 -14.93 -9.82 -4.60
CA ALA A 51 -14.08 -8.65 -4.38
C ALA A 51 -12.97 -9.02 -3.38
N THR A 52 -11.74 -8.78 -3.75
CA THR A 52 -10.58 -8.92 -2.87
C THR A 52 -9.87 -7.59 -2.74
N ALA A 53 -9.26 -7.36 -1.59
CA ALA A 53 -8.44 -6.17 -1.38
C ALA A 53 -7.24 -6.18 -2.34
N THR A 54 -6.89 -5.00 -2.87
CA THR A 54 -5.72 -4.83 -3.74
C THR A 54 -4.42 -5.00 -2.96
N GLN A 55 -4.44 -4.64 -1.67
CA GLN A 55 -3.32 -4.79 -0.74
C GLN A 55 -3.87 -5.30 0.59
N GLU A 56 -3.24 -6.34 1.10
CA GLU A 56 -3.51 -6.92 2.41
C GLU A 56 -2.18 -7.09 3.14
N ALA A 57 -2.13 -6.73 4.42
CA ALA A 57 -0.95 -6.92 5.24
C ALA A 57 -1.31 -7.43 6.63
N ASN A 58 -0.69 -8.53 6.99
CA ASN A 58 -0.71 -9.03 8.36
C ASN A 58 0.36 -8.31 9.17
N LEU A 59 -0.06 -7.53 10.15
CA LEU A 59 0.82 -6.74 10.99
C LEU A 59 0.96 -7.43 12.36
N SER A 60 2.20 -7.58 12.80
CA SER A 60 2.50 -8.14 14.12
C SER A 60 3.61 -7.34 14.79
N PHE A 61 3.68 -7.43 16.11
CA PHE A 61 4.78 -6.85 16.87
C PHE A 61 6.08 -7.61 16.57
N ARG A 62 7.17 -6.88 16.45
CA ARG A 62 8.52 -7.43 16.21
C ARG A 62 9.22 -7.84 17.51
N VAL A 63 8.65 -7.45 18.67
CA VAL A 63 9.16 -7.74 19.99
C VAL A 63 8.03 -8.32 20.86
N PRO A 64 8.33 -9.23 21.81
CA PRO A 64 7.33 -9.79 22.71
C PRO A 64 6.86 -8.76 23.74
N GLY A 65 5.67 -8.96 24.30
CA GLY A 65 5.17 -8.10 25.37
C GLY A 65 3.67 -8.21 25.57
N THR A 66 3.18 -7.59 26.63
CA THR A 66 1.75 -7.53 26.91
C THR A 66 1.12 -6.35 26.18
N VAL A 67 0.00 -6.58 25.48
CA VAL A 67 -0.75 -5.51 24.83
C VAL A 67 -1.33 -4.56 25.87
N TYR A 68 -0.87 -3.34 25.86
CA TYR A 68 -1.32 -2.30 26.79
C TYR A 68 -2.53 -1.54 26.26
N ARG A 69 -2.59 -1.32 24.94
CA ARG A 69 -3.67 -0.56 24.30
C ARG A 69 -3.91 -1.03 22.89
N LEU A 70 -5.20 -1.21 22.56
CA LEU A 70 -5.69 -1.59 21.24
C LEU A 70 -6.93 -0.72 20.97
N PRO A 71 -6.75 0.49 20.39
CA PRO A 71 -7.82 1.47 20.27
C PRO A 71 -8.75 1.23 19.07
N LEU A 72 -8.50 0.20 18.27
CA LEU A 72 -9.17 -0.06 17.00
C LEU A 72 -10.13 -1.23 17.11
N GLU A 73 -11.20 -1.16 16.34
CA GLU A 73 -12.17 -2.23 16.14
C GLU A 73 -12.15 -2.69 14.67
N ILE A 74 -12.66 -3.88 14.40
CA ILE A 74 -12.86 -4.37 13.03
C ILE A 74 -13.78 -3.38 12.29
N GLY A 75 -13.41 -2.99 11.06
CA GLY A 75 -14.09 -1.96 10.28
C GLY A 75 -13.56 -0.54 10.51
N SER A 76 -12.61 -0.33 11.44
CA SER A 76 -12.01 0.99 11.66
C SER A 76 -11.14 1.41 10.48
N LYS A 77 -11.32 2.64 9.99
CA LYS A 77 -10.47 3.25 8.96
C LYS A 77 -9.22 3.84 9.61
N VAL A 78 -8.08 3.55 9.03
CA VAL A 78 -6.76 3.98 9.51
C VAL A 78 -5.97 4.65 8.40
N GLY A 79 -5.22 5.69 8.76
CA GLY A 79 -4.27 6.35 7.87
C GLY A 79 -2.87 5.73 7.97
N LYS A 80 -1.99 6.09 7.04
CA LYS A 80 -0.58 5.72 7.10
C LYS A 80 0.08 6.35 8.33
N GLY A 81 0.71 5.53 9.17
CA GLY A 81 1.39 5.97 10.39
C GLY A 81 0.52 5.98 11.65
N ASP A 82 -0.80 5.73 11.52
CA ASP A 82 -1.70 5.66 12.66
C ASP A 82 -1.31 4.53 13.59
N LEU A 83 -1.49 4.76 14.89
CA LEU A 83 -1.21 3.78 15.93
C LEU A 83 -2.32 2.73 15.97
N LEU A 84 -1.97 1.49 15.65
CA LEU A 84 -2.90 0.36 15.64
C LEU A 84 -2.97 -0.31 17.04
N ALA A 85 -1.82 -0.57 17.62
CA ALA A 85 -1.71 -1.20 18.92
C ALA A 85 -0.40 -0.78 19.61
N ARG A 86 -0.36 -0.97 20.93
CA ARG A 86 0.83 -0.67 21.75
C ARG A 86 1.03 -1.75 22.79
N LEU A 87 2.28 -2.21 22.92
CA LEU A 87 2.72 -3.02 24.05
C LEU A 87 3.05 -2.12 25.27
N ASP A 88 3.14 -2.71 26.45
CA ASP A 88 3.71 -2.02 27.62
C ASP A 88 5.19 -1.71 27.34
N PRO A 89 5.58 -0.43 27.25
CA PRO A 89 6.94 -0.04 26.89
C PRO A 89 7.91 -0.01 28.06
N LYS A 90 7.46 -0.32 29.28
CA LYS A 90 8.18 -0.06 30.52
C LYS A 90 9.55 -0.74 30.58
N ASP A 91 9.59 -2.02 30.25
CA ASP A 91 10.82 -2.81 30.27
C ASP A 91 11.80 -2.35 29.19
N TYR A 92 11.29 -2.00 28.02
CA TYR A 92 12.07 -1.46 26.93
C TYR A 92 12.64 -0.07 27.24
N GLN A 93 11.88 0.76 27.96
CA GLN A 93 12.36 2.07 28.43
C GLN A 93 13.50 1.91 29.46
N VAL A 94 13.37 0.95 30.37
CA VAL A 94 14.42 0.61 31.35
C VAL A 94 15.68 0.10 30.63
N ALA A 95 15.52 -0.79 29.65
CA ALA A 95 16.64 -1.30 28.84
C ALA A 95 17.35 -0.18 28.08
N LEU A 96 16.61 0.77 27.48
CA LEU A 96 17.20 1.94 26.81
C LEU A 96 17.97 2.83 27.78
N ASN A 97 17.44 3.07 28.97
CA ASN A 97 18.11 3.88 29.98
C ASN A 97 19.40 3.19 30.48
N SER A 98 19.39 1.87 30.64
CA SER A 98 20.56 1.06 31.00
C SER A 98 21.64 1.14 29.90
N ALA A 99 21.26 0.99 28.63
CA ALA A 99 22.20 1.12 27.52
C ALA A 99 22.81 2.52 27.42
N ARG A 100 22.03 3.58 27.68
CA ARG A 100 22.54 4.96 27.75
C ARG A 100 23.55 5.17 28.89
N ALA A 101 23.30 4.58 30.04
CA ALA A 101 24.23 4.64 31.17
C ALA A 101 25.56 3.95 30.85
N GLU A 102 25.53 2.79 30.17
CA GLU A 102 26.72 2.08 29.73
C GLU A 102 27.50 2.87 28.68
N LEU A 103 26.81 3.54 27.74
CA LEU A 103 27.45 4.46 26.79
C LEU A 103 28.12 5.63 27.49
N SER A 104 27.52 6.22 28.51
CA SER A 104 28.12 7.29 29.31
C SER A 104 29.40 6.82 30.01
N LYS A 105 29.39 5.61 30.58
CA LYS A 105 30.55 4.98 31.19
C LYS A 105 31.66 4.73 30.16
N ALA A 106 31.31 4.20 28.97
CA ALA A 106 32.29 3.96 27.91
C ALA A 106 32.95 5.27 27.41
N ARG A 107 32.16 6.35 27.30
CA ARG A 107 32.70 7.68 26.93
C ARG A 107 33.65 8.25 27.97
N ALA A 108 33.32 8.12 29.25
CA ALA A 108 34.23 8.53 30.31
C ALA A 108 35.54 7.71 30.30
N GLY A 109 35.42 6.40 30.00
CA GLY A 109 36.61 5.54 29.81
C GLY A 109 37.47 5.95 28.62
N LEU A 110 36.86 6.36 27.51
CA LEU A 110 37.53 6.88 26.34
C LEU A 110 38.29 8.18 26.67
N GLU A 111 37.64 9.14 27.34
CA GLU A 111 38.25 10.41 27.75
C GLU A 111 39.48 10.19 28.63
N LEU A 112 39.40 9.24 29.58
CA LEU A 112 40.54 8.87 30.40
C LEU A 112 41.69 8.28 29.56
N ALA A 113 41.37 7.34 28.66
CA ALA A 113 42.39 6.72 27.79
C ALA A 113 43.05 7.71 26.84
N GLU A 114 42.30 8.67 26.30
CA GLU A 114 42.80 9.77 25.49
C GLU A 114 43.76 10.65 26.26
N ALA A 115 43.36 11.09 27.46
CA ALA A 115 44.24 11.91 28.32
C ALA A 115 45.54 11.19 28.72
N GLU A 116 45.45 9.88 29.01
CA GLU A 116 46.64 9.08 29.34
C GLU A 116 47.55 8.90 28.12
N TYR A 117 47.05 8.58 26.96
CA TYR A 117 47.84 8.46 25.74
C TYR A 117 48.51 9.79 25.40
N GLU A 118 47.80 10.89 25.37
CA GLU A 118 48.33 12.22 25.09
C GLU A 118 49.44 12.63 26.06
N ARG A 119 49.29 12.28 27.34
CA ARG A 119 50.28 12.57 28.37
C ARG A 119 51.59 11.84 28.05
N VAL A 120 51.49 10.54 27.78
CA VAL A 120 52.67 9.70 27.50
C VAL A 120 53.31 10.08 26.16
N ALA A 121 52.52 10.36 25.13
CA ALA A 121 53.00 10.79 23.83
C ALA A 121 53.77 12.12 23.91
N ARG A 122 53.24 13.10 24.64
CA ARG A 122 53.92 14.40 24.87
C ARG A 122 55.26 14.24 25.61
N VAL A 123 55.36 13.33 26.58
CA VAL A 123 56.64 13.06 27.29
C VAL A 123 57.65 12.43 26.34
N PHE A 124 57.20 11.45 25.54
CA PHE A 124 58.06 10.76 24.57
C PHE A 124 58.62 11.72 23.48
N GLU A 125 57.78 12.67 23.01
CA GLU A 125 58.22 13.71 22.06
C GLU A 125 59.26 14.64 22.63
N LYS A 126 59.13 15.01 23.92
CA LYS A 126 60.06 15.95 24.57
C LYS A 126 61.35 15.28 25.02
N ASP A 127 61.27 14.06 25.52
CA ASP A 127 62.37 13.27 25.97
C ASP A 127 62.15 11.78 25.68
N PRO A 128 62.67 11.28 24.53
CA PRO A 128 62.53 9.88 24.14
C PRO A 128 63.18 8.89 25.11
N GLY A 129 64.00 9.36 26.05
CA GLY A 129 64.64 8.55 27.10
C GLY A 129 63.77 8.40 28.36
N ALA A 130 62.77 9.29 28.57
CA ALA A 130 61.92 9.31 29.77
C ALA A 130 60.86 8.22 29.80
N VAL A 131 60.35 7.78 28.65
CA VAL A 131 59.39 6.69 28.51
C VAL A 131 59.77 5.76 27.37
N SER A 132 59.45 4.47 27.50
CA SER A 132 59.74 3.51 26.45
C SER A 132 58.69 3.59 25.32
N LYS A 133 59.10 3.32 24.09
CA LYS A 133 58.21 3.20 22.96
C LYS A 133 57.07 2.19 23.20
N SER A 134 57.40 1.07 23.88
CA SER A 134 56.39 0.06 24.24
C SER A 134 55.29 0.61 25.15
N MET A 135 55.60 1.60 26.00
CA MET A 135 54.61 2.26 26.86
C MET A 135 53.67 3.14 26.03
N VAL A 136 54.20 3.87 25.05
CA VAL A 136 53.38 4.65 24.11
C VAL A 136 52.42 3.74 23.32
N ASP A 137 52.97 2.63 22.78
CA ASP A 137 52.21 1.66 22.00
C ASP A 137 51.15 0.98 22.88
N ALA A 138 51.39 0.67 24.13
CA ALA A 138 50.43 0.11 25.07
C ALA A 138 49.28 1.10 25.37
N ARG A 139 49.58 2.41 25.58
CA ARG A 139 48.53 3.43 25.79
C ARG A 139 47.70 3.67 24.56
N LYS A 140 48.33 3.62 23.37
CA LYS A 140 47.60 3.68 22.10
C LYS A 140 46.65 2.51 21.94
N ALA A 141 47.08 1.29 22.21
CA ALA A 141 46.19 0.10 22.15
C ALA A 141 45.03 0.21 23.17
N GLN A 142 45.29 0.82 24.34
CA GLN A 142 44.26 1.07 25.35
C GLN A 142 43.23 2.09 24.87
N LEU A 143 43.66 3.18 24.23
CA LEU A 143 42.81 4.17 23.57
C LEU A 143 41.96 3.54 22.46
N ASP A 144 42.57 2.75 21.58
CA ASP A 144 41.85 2.09 20.48
C ASP A 144 40.80 1.10 21.02
N THR A 145 41.10 0.39 22.13
CA THR A 145 40.16 -0.47 22.83
C THR A 145 39.01 0.33 23.42
N ALA A 146 39.27 1.49 24.05
CA ALA A 146 38.22 2.35 24.61
C ALA A 146 37.31 2.92 23.51
N ARG A 147 37.84 3.30 22.35
CA ARG A 147 37.07 3.71 21.18
C ARG A 147 36.13 2.60 20.69
N ALA A 148 36.64 1.38 20.60
CA ALA A 148 35.80 0.24 20.21
C ALA A 148 34.67 -0.03 21.22
N GLN A 149 34.91 0.20 22.52
CA GLN A 149 33.87 0.08 23.55
C GLN A 149 32.77 1.12 23.39
N VAL A 150 33.10 2.37 23.05
CA VAL A 150 32.10 3.41 22.76
C VAL A 150 31.24 3.02 21.56
N ILE A 151 31.85 2.58 20.45
CA ILE A 151 31.13 2.14 19.25
C ILE A 151 30.16 0.99 19.60
N ARG A 152 30.59 0.02 20.38
CA ARG A 152 29.75 -1.09 20.84
C ARG A 152 28.58 -0.60 21.71
N ALA A 153 28.82 0.34 22.62
CA ALA A 153 27.80 0.89 23.49
C ALA A 153 26.80 1.75 22.70
N GLU A 154 27.24 2.49 21.68
CA GLU A 154 26.37 3.23 20.78
C GLU A 154 25.42 2.29 20.01
N ALA A 155 25.95 1.19 19.48
CA ALA A 155 25.14 0.16 18.82
C ALA A 155 24.10 -0.47 19.78
N ALA A 156 24.47 -0.67 21.04
CA ALA A 156 23.53 -1.17 22.06
C ALA A 156 22.39 -0.18 22.36
N VAL A 157 22.69 1.13 22.42
CA VAL A 157 21.67 2.17 22.58
C VAL A 157 20.73 2.19 21.40
N GLU A 158 21.22 2.12 20.16
CA GLU A 158 20.36 2.11 18.97
C GLU A 158 19.47 0.86 18.93
N SER A 159 20.02 -0.32 19.23
CA SER A 159 19.22 -1.56 19.35
C SER A 159 18.12 -1.45 20.41
N ALA A 160 18.42 -0.90 21.59
CA ALA A 160 17.42 -0.72 22.65
C ALA A 160 16.33 0.31 22.24
N LYS A 161 16.69 1.37 21.53
CA LYS A 161 15.79 2.37 20.97
C LYS A 161 14.87 1.77 19.91
N ASP A 162 15.40 0.94 19.03
CA ASP A 162 14.62 0.23 18.02
C ASP A 162 13.60 -0.72 18.67
N ASN A 163 14.04 -1.51 19.66
CA ASN A 163 13.16 -2.40 20.41
C ASN A 163 12.01 -1.63 21.10
N LEU A 164 12.30 -0.45 21.68
CA LEU A 164 11.27 0.43 22.22
C LEU A 164 10.32 0.93 21.12
N SER A 165 10.84 1.28 19.97
CA SER A 165 10.00 1.72 18.83
C SER A 165 9.06 0.62 18.34
N TYR A 166 9.50 -0.65 18.38
CA TYR A 166 8.71 -1.82 17.99
C TYR A 166 7.58 -2.16 18.96
N THR A 167 7.51 -1.51 20.12
CA THR A 167 6.34 -1.60 21.02
C THR A 167 5.13 -0.82 20.49
N TYR A 168 5.30 -0.01 19.46
CA TYR A 168 4.23 0.74 18.79
C TYR A 168 3.98 0.13 17.41
N LEU A 169 2.83 -0.51 17.25
CA LEU A 169 2.39 -1.03 15.95
C LEU A 169 1.68 0.08 15.18
N LYS A 170 2.25 0.47 14.03
CA LYS A 170 1.71 1.53 13.18
C LYS A 170 1.34 1.00 11.81
N SER A 171 0.32 1.60 11.18
CA SER A 171 -0.09 1.25 9.83
C SER A 171 0.94 1.72 8.79
N PRO A 172 1.37 0.86 7.85
CA PRO A 172 2.28 1.23 6.76
C PRO A 172 1.57 2.00 5.63
N TYR A 173 0.25 1.89 5.50
CA TYR A 173 -0.58 2.56 4.50
C TYR A 173 -1.99 2.87 5.05
N ALA A 174 -2.77 3.65 4.29
CA ALA A 174 -4.17 3.88 4.62
C ALA A 174 -5.03 2.66 4.24
N GLY A 175 -5.99 2.29 5.09
CA GLY A 175 -6.83 1.13 4.87
C GLY A 175 -7.93 0.98 5.91
N GLU A 176 -8.47 -0.23 6.01
CA GLU A 176 -9.48 -0.62 6.97
C GLU A 176 -9.06 -1.90 7.70
N VAL A 177 -9.35 -1.97 8.99
CA VAL A 177 -9.06 -3.15 9.80
C VAL A 177 -10.09 -4.23 9.50
N VAL A 178 -9.65 -5.33 8.90
CA VAL A 178 -10.54 -6.43 8.49
C VAL A 178 -10.63 -7.50 9.58
N GLU A 179 -9.53 -7.77 10.25
CA GLU A 179 -9.42 -8.87 11.22
C GLU A 179 -8.43 -8.50 12.33
N GLN A 180 -8.63 -9.07 13.51
CA GLN A 180 -7.84 -8.78 14.70
C GLN A 180 -7.64 -10.05 15.51
N PHE A 181 -6.38 -10.42 15.74
CA PHE A 181 -5.97 -11.56 16.56
C PHE A 181 -5.25 -11.05 17.81
N VAL A 182 -5.79 -11.36 18.98
CA VAL A 182 -5.22 -10.98 20.28
C VAL A 182 -5.13 -12.20 21.17
#